data_93ed26a519dd1ff3596be1ebda6a54c8
#
_entry.id   93ed26a519dd1ff3596be1ebda6a54c8
#
_cell.length_a   1.000
_cell.length_b   1.000
_cell.length_c   1.000
_cell.angle_alpha   90.00
_cell.angle_beta   90.00
_cell.angle_gamma   90.00
#
_symmetry.space_group_name_H-M   'P 1'
#
loop_
_entity.id
_entity.type
_entity.pdbx_description
1 polymer ?
#
loop_
_entity_poly.entity_id
_entity_poly.type
_entity_poly.pdbx_seq_one_letter_code
_entity_poly.pdbx_strand_id
1 'polypeptide(L)'
;YVWGGLKETKAEDMNKKWSSMANSIISIDYLGGKCQSARATLGDSGNSINFNWKENEAICNANFVLAGISLSFKMKLEEDHLTIEVLQNTVKELKNNKLQSVWILPFLGTVKEDTTPGYMFVPDGSGALIRYNKKGTYTSVYDERVYGKDASVDGLSEAGDLIAKRNNDYMIDTQKATIPVYGVVHGANQNAYMAVIEEGAEYSSVYASPAGMVTDYNWVSSRFDYRQAYSYPVNKSGKTIMTTQDEAEAYNGRVTFYFLSNEKADYSGMAVKYRELVKNAGILKRNEREDKEIPMYLHMMAGVVEEGLIFNGYNKLTSVKEAQDIVDNLRRNDIKNISVSYEGWQKNGISGHKYGTTSLDSDLGNEGDLKELHKMLGDNGGRFYLYTNPVSFNEDQARIASTSALTISKNYSSYTRSNTMLMYPTEYYAHPSDVVDSLADMVEDYPEYNLDVAKVGNMIYGDYSKNEKISRQKSKQILSETVSKIKKDKVLENPNQYLWNDTSEYINMPLQNSQYMYETDS
;
A
#
# COMPACT_ATOMS: atom_id res chain seq x y z
N TYR A 1 8.48 4.49 -33.38
CA TYR A 1 7.56 5.16 -32.45
C TYR A 1 8.36 6.01 -31.45
N VAL A 2 7.83 7.18 -31.10
CA VAL A 2 8.53 8.10 -30.17
C VAL A 2 7.61 8.35 -28.98
N TRP A 3 8.08 8.02 -27.79
CA TRP A 3 7.41 8.39 -26.55
C TRP A 3 7.78 9.82 -26.15
N GLY A 4 6.79 10.62 -25.80
CA GLY A 4 7.02 12.01 -25.38
C GLY A 4 5.79 12.60 -24.68
N GLY A 5 5.94 13.83 -24.18
CA GLY A 5 4.86 14.68 -23.74
C GLY A 5 4.20 15.41 -24.91
N LEU A 6 3.44 16.46 -24.58
CA LEU A 6 2.76 17.29 -25.59
C LEU A 6 3.76 18.25 -26.25
N LYS A 7 3.77 18.30 -27.58
CA LYS A 7 4.56 19.29 -28.32
C LYS A 7 3.96 20.70 -28.23
N GLU A 8 2.63 20.76 -28.30
CA GLU A 8 1.85 22.00 -28.22
C GLU A 8 0.62 21.77 -27.35
N THR A 9 0.23 22.76 -26.59
CA THR A 9 -0.96 22.75 -25.76
C THR A 9 -1.88 23.88 -26.16
N LYS A 10 -3.18 23.60 -26.31
CA LYS A 10 -4.19 24.62 -26.57
C LYS A 10 -4.88 25.03 -25.28
N ALA A 11 -5.18 26.31 -25.14
CA ALA A 11 -5.85 26.85 -23.96
C ALA A 11 -7.26 26.26 -23.74
N GLU A 12 -7.91 25.79 -24.81
CA GLU A 12 -9.21 25.11 -24.76
C GLU A 12 -9.14 23.70 -24.17
N ASP A 13 -8.00 23.02 -24.30
CA ASP A 13 -7.79 21.64 -23.86
C ASP A 13 -7.32 21.55 -22.39
N MET A 14 -6.61 22.57 -21.93
CA MET A 14 -6.10 22.65 -20.56
C MET A 14 -5.72 24.08 -20.17
N ASN A 15 -5.83 24.39 -18.90
CA ASN A 15 -5.39 25.68 -18.39
C ASN A 15 -3.86 25.80 -18.37
N LYS A 16 -3.35 27.05 -18.22
CA LYS A 16 -1.92 27.36 -18.26
C LYS A 16 -1.09 26.52 -17.26
N LYS A 17 -1.62 26.22 -16.07
CA LYS A 17 -0.91 25.46 -15.04
C LYS A 17 -0.66 24.01 -15.48
N TRP A 18 -1.68 23.36 -16.07
CA TRP A 18 -1.55 22.02 -16.60
C TRP A 18 -0.71 21.97 -17.88
N SER A 19 -0.83 22.97 -18.74
CA SER A 19 0.02 23.10 -19.92
C SER A 19 1.49 23.21 -19.56
N SER A 20 1.83 23.97 -18.52
CA SER A 20 3.20 24.10 -18.02
C SER A 20 3.72 22.75 -17.45
N MET A 21 2.87 21.99 -16.76
CA MET A 21 3.20 20.65 -16.25
C MET A 21 3.38 19.63 -17.39
N ALA A 22 2.56 19.71 -18.43
CA ALA A 22 2.63 18.83 -19.59
C ALA A 22 3.94 18.99 -20.40
N ASN A 23 4.59 20.14 -20.26
CA ASN A 23 5.89 20.46 -20.87
C ASN A 23 7.08 20.29 -19.90
N SER A 24 6.86 19.59 -18.78
CA SER A 24 7.88 19.38 -17.76
C SER A 24 8.30 17.93 -17.63
N ILE A 25 9.59 17.65 -17.62
CA ILE A 25 10.14 16.33 -17.27
C ILE A 25 9.84 16.00 -15.82
N ILE A 26 10.03 17.00 -14.93
CA ILE A 26 9.63 16.91 -13.53
C ILE A 26 8.84 18.17 -13.14
N SER A 27 7.94 18.00 -12.20
CA SER A 27 7.23 19.11 -11.54
C SER A 27 7.30 18.89 -10.04
N ILE A 28 7.25 19.97 -9.27
CA ILE A 28 7.25 19.89 -7.81
C ILE A 28 5.97 20.49 -7.23
N ASP A 29 5.47 19.88 -6.17
CA ASP A 29 4.57 20.55 -5.25
C ASP A 29 5.39 21.00 -4.04
N TYR A 30 5.09 22.19 -3.50
CA TYR A 30 5.79 22.75 -2.37
C TYR A 30 4.83 23.44 -1.41
N LEU A 31 5.21 23.46 -0.15
CA LEU A 31 4.46 24.13 0.92
C LEU A 31 5.01 25.53 1.12
N GLY A 32 4.18 26.52 0.84
CA GLY A 32 4.48 27.92 1.06
C GLY A 32 4.07 28.41 2.46
N GLY A 33 3.99 29.71 2.62
CA GLY A 33 3.50 30.32 3.87
C GLY A 33 2.14 29.74 4.28
N LYS A 34 1.93 29.52 5.58
CA LYS A 34 0.73 28.86 6.15
C LYS A 34 0.49 27.43 5.65
N CYS A 35 1.53 26.73 5.21
CA CYS A 35 1.48 25.35 4.69
C CYS A 35 0.52 25.15 3.51
N GLN A 36 0.31 26.18 2.70
CA GLN A 36 -0.48 26.05 1.47
C GLN A 36 0.34 25.40 0.38
N SER A 37 -0.21 24.34 -0.23
CA SER A 37 0.42 23.65 -1.35
C SER A 37 0.33 24.48 -2.63
N ALA A 38 1.45 24.57 -3.34
CA ALA A 38 1.53 25.19 -4.65
C ALA A 38 2.41 24.34 -5.57
N ARG A 39 2.24 24.47 -6.88
CA ARG A 39 2.99 23.74 -7.89
C ARG A 39 3.93 24.65 -8.65
N ALA A 40 5.13 24.16 -8.91
CA ALA A 40 6.09 24.72 -9.84
C ALA A 40 6.53 23.67 -10.87
N THR A 41 6.67 24.08 -12.11
CA THR A 41 7.02 23.22 -13.23
C THR A 41 8.21 23.77 -14.00
N LEU A 42 8.93 22.94 -14.74
CA LEU A 42 10.01 23.43 -15.61
C LEU A 42 9.52 24.26 -16.80
N GLY A 43 8.24 24.12 -17.15
CA GLY A 43 7.59 24.96 -18.16
C GLY A 43 7.20 26.37 -17.69
N ASP A 44 7.32 26.67 -16.39
CA ASP A 44 7.03 28.02 -15.87
C ASP A 44 8.19 28.97 -16.17
N SER A 45 7.83 30.23 -16.47
CA SER A 45 8.81 31.28 -16.81
C SER A 45 9.85 31.48 -15.68
N GLY A 46 11.11 31.52 -16.04
CA GLY A 46 12.24 31.71 -15.13
C GLY A 46 12.79 30.43 -14.51
N ASN A 47 12.07 29.32 -14.59
CA ASN A 47 12.61 28.01 -14.19
C ASN A 47 13.57 27.48 -15.27
N SER A 48 14.48 26.60 -14.86
CA SER A 48 15.53 26.11 -15.78
C SER A 48 15.94 24.69 -15.43
N ILE A 49 16.47 24.01 -16.43
CA ILE A 49 17.10 22.70 -16.29
C ILE A 49 18.39 22.67 -17.09
N ASN A 50 19.43 22.09 -16.52
CA ASN A 50 20.70 21.83 -17.18
C ASN A 50 20.97 20.33 -17.21
N PHE A 51 21.39 19.81 -18.37
CA PHE A 51 21.72 18.42 -18.59
C PHE A 51 23.23 18.24 -18.72
N ASN A 52 23.82 17.37 -17.91
CA ASN A 52 25.18 16.96 -17.99
C ASN A 52 25.24 15.50 -18.47
N TRP A 53 25.36 15.30 -19.76
CA TRP A 53 25.38 14.00 -20.42
C TRP A 53 26.73 13.31 -20.30
N LYS A 54 26.67 12.02 -20.02
CA LYS A 54 27.81 11.10 -20.16
C LYS A 54 27.27 9.76 -20.68
N GLU A 55 27.60 9.47 -21.95
CA GLU A 55 27.09 8.27 -22.65
C GLU A 55 25.53 8.21 -22.64
N ASN A 56 24.95 7.18 -22.04
CA ASN A 56 23.50 6.96 -21.93
C ASN A 56 22.89 7.51 -20.63
N GLU A 57 23.66 8.28 -19.86
CA GLU A 57 23.26 8.83 -18.57
C GLU A 57 23.36 10.35 -18.53
N ALA A 58 22.45 11.02 -17.86
CA ALA A 58 22.53 12.45 -17.60
C ALA A 58 22.24 12.76 -16.11
N ILE A 59 23.04 13.67 -15.56
CA ILE A 59 22.68 14.36 -14.32
C ILE A 59 22.01 15.67 -14.69
N CYS A 60 20.76 15.82 -14.30
CA CYS A 60 19.91 16.96 -14.60
C CYS A 60 19.77 17.83 -13.35
N ASN A 61 20.04 19.13 -13.47
CA ASN A 61 19.89 20.08 -12.37
C ASN A 61 18.70 20.99 -12.67
N ALA A 62 17.62 20.84 -11.91
CA ALA A 62 16.40 21.62 -12.02
C ALA A 62 16.37 22.75 -11.00
N ASN A 63 15.96 23.94 -11.43
CA ASN A 63 15.84 25.12 -10.59
C ASN A 63 14.45 25.75 -10.75
N PHE A 64 13.69 25.75 -9.68
CA PHE A 64 12.36 26.34 -9.57
C PHE A 64 12.47 27.69 -8.85
N VAL A 65 12.80 28.74 -9.61
CA VAL A 65 13.18 30.06 -9.09
C VAL A 65 12.12 30.71 -8.21
N LEU A 66 10.84 30.68 -8.61
CA LEU A 66 9.76 31.27 -7.81
C LEU A 66 9.53 30.49 -6.52
N ALA A 67 9.60 29.17 -6.56
CA ALA A 67 9.53 28.34 -5.38
C ALA A 67 10.78 28.48 -4.48
N GLY A 68 11.93 28.89 -5.04
CA GLY A 68 13.22 28.91 -4.35
C GLY A 68 13.70 27.49 -4.00
N ILE A 69 13.39 26.52 -4.84
CA ILE A 69 13.75 25.12 -4.67
C ILE A 69 14.55 24.68 -5.86
N SER A 70 15.65 23.97 -5.63
CA SER A 70 16.40 23.28 -6.66
C SER A 70 16.70 21.84 -6.24
N LEU A 71 16.80 20.95 -7.21
CA LEU A 71 17.14 19.55 -7.00
C LEU A 71 17.82 18.98 -8.25
N SER A 72 18.54 17.88 -8.07
CA SER A 72 19.09 17.12 -9.18
C SER A 72 18.37 15.77 -9.31
N PHE A 73 18.28 15.30 -10.53
CA PHE A 73 17.83 13.96 -10.83
C PHE A 73 18.70 13.32 -11.90
N LYS A 74 18.78 12.01 -11.88
CA LYS A 74 19.52 11.21 -12.82
C LYS A 74 18.57 10.63 -13.85
N MET A 75 18.95 10.65 -15.11
CA MET A 75 18.28 9.95 -16.21
C MET A 75 19.25 8.94 -16.78
N LYS A 76 18.81 7.71 -17.00
CA LYS A 76 19.58 6.67 -17.66
C LYS A 76 18.72 5.97 -18.71
N LEU A 77 19.15 6.00 -19.96
CA LEU A 77 18.49 5.32 -21.06
C LEU A 77 19.26 4.05 -21.41
N GLU A 78 18.57 2.92 -21.36
CA GLU A 78 19.08 1.63 -21.78
C GLU A 78 18.26 1.11 -22.97
N GLU A 79 18.58 -0.08 -23.48
CA GLU A 79 18.01 -0.58 -24.72
C GLU A 79 16.49 -0.61 -24.73
N ASP A 80 15.86 -1.06 -23.64
CA ASP A 80 14.41 -1.25 -23.52
C ASP A 80 13.76 -0.41 -22.41
N HIS A 81 14.53 0.43 -21.68
CA HIS A 81 13.95 1.21 -20.57
C HIS A 81 14.66 2.54 -20.31
N LEU A 82 13.91 3.44 -19.69
CA LEU A 82 14.36 4.73 -19.17
C LEU A 82 14.18 4.76 -17.64
N THR A 83 15.26 4.97 -16.91
CA THR A 83 15.21 5.17 -15.46
C THR A 83 15.35 6.65 -15.11
N ILE A 84 14.53 7.14 -14.21
CA ILE A 84 14.64 8.47 -13.60
C ILE A 84 14.71 8.31 -12.08
N GLU A 85 15.72 8.94 -11.48
CA GLU A 85 15.99 8.90 -10.04
C GLU A 85 16.17 10.31 -9.50
N VAL A 86 15.32 10.74 -8.58
CA VAL A 86 15.43 12.01 -7.86
C VAL A 86 16.46 11.87 -6.74
N LEU A 87 17.49 12.69 -6.78
CA LEU A 87 18.58 12.68 -5.80
C LEU A 87 18.21 13.59 -4.61
N GLN A 88 17.55 13.04 -3.60
CA GLN A 88 16.97 13.79 -2.48
C GLN A 88 18.03 14.64 -1.73
N ASN A 89 19.24 14.13 -1.57
CA ASN A 89 20.33 14.84 -0.89
C ASN A 89 20.82 16.10 -1.62
N THR A 90 20.37 16.32 -2.86
CA THR A 90 20.69 17.53 -3.64
C THR A 90 19.63 18.63 -3.50
N VAL A 91 18.50 18.34 -2.83
CA VAL A 91 17.42 19.32 -2.63
C VAL A 91 17.92 20.51 -1.83
N LYS A 92 17.70 21.72 -2.36
CA LYS A 92 18.02 22.98 -1.69
C LYS A 92 16.75 23.83 -1.61
N GLU A 93 16.43 24.28 -0.43
CA GLU A 93 15.29 25.15 -0.10
C GLU A 93 15.83 26.52 0.31
N LEU A 94 15.88 27.47 -0.65
CA LEU A 94 16.50 28.78 -0.47
C LEU A 94 15.56 29.84 0.10
N LYS A 95 14.26 29.54 0.19
CA LYS A 95 13.20 30.39 0.76
C LYS A 95 12.48 29.63 1.88
N ASN A 96 11.47 30.23 2.47
CA ASN A 96 10.64 29.57 3.49
C ASN A 96 9.69 28.50 2.90
N ASN A 97 9.80 28.22 1.61
CA ASN A 97 9.05 27.15 0.96
C ASN A 97 9.74 25.80 1.18
N LYS A 98 8.94 24.76 1.29
CA LYS A 98 9.40 23.40 1.57
C LYS A 98 8.97 22.45 0.45
N LEU A 99 9.88 21.65 -0.08
CA LEU A 99 9.52 20.60 -1.04
C LEU A 99 8.50 19.66 -0.42
N GLN A 100 7.35 19.49 -1.08
CA GLN A 100 6.30 18.56 -0.67
C GLN A 100 6.41 17.27 -1.48
N SER A 101 6.31 17.36 -2.81
CA SER A 101 6.37 16.18 -3.68
C SER A 101 7.02 16.48 -5.02
N VAL A 102 7.44 15.41 -5.70
CA VAL A 102 8.00 15.44 -7.05
C VAL A 102 7.19 14.54 -7.97
N TRP A 103 6.77 15.06 -9.11
CA TRP A 103 6.11 14.35 -10.20
C TRP A 103 7.12 14.03 -11.29
N ILE A 104 7.14 12.80 -11.76
CA ILE A 104 8.09 12.35 -12.78
C ILE A 104 7.36 12.06 -14.08
N LEU A 105 7.77 12.71 -15.19
CA LEU A 105 7.19 12.58 -16.54
C LEU A 105 5.66 12.60 -16.55
N PRO A 106 5.01 13.62 -15.97
CA PRO A 106 3.57 13.58 -15.68
C PRO A 106 2.67 13.35 -16.90
N PHE A 107 3.09 13.76 -18.09
CA PHE A 107 2.31 13.60 -19.32
C PHE A 107 3.01 12.71 -20.35
N LEU A 108 3.87 11.78 -19.92
CA LEU A 108 4.47 10.83 -20.84
C LEU A 108 3.41 9.93 -21.47
N GLY A 109 3.34 9.89 -22.79
CA GLY A 109 2.38 9.06 -23.52
C GLY A 109 0.92 9.50 -23.35
N THR A 110 0.66 10.77 -23.08
CA THR A 110 -0.68 11.31 -22.94
C THR A 110 -1.47 11.25 -24.24
N VAL A 111 -2.78 11.02 -24.14
CA VAL A 111 -3.71 10.95 -25.29
C VAL A 111 -4.87 11.91 -25.06
N LYS A 112 -5.16 12.76 -26.07
CA LYS A 112 -6.34 13.62 -26.03
C LYS A 112 -7.59 12.79 -26.27
N GLU A 113 -8.51 12.77 -25.30
CA GLU A 113 -9.76 12.02 -25.39
C GLU A 113 -9.54 10.59 -25.96
N ASP A 114 -10.25 10.22 -27.01
CA ASP A 114 -10.21 8.94 -27.72
C ASP A 114 -9.45 8.99 -29.08
N THR A 115 -8.56 10.00 -29.26
CA THR A 115 -7.83 10.18 -30.54
C THR A 115 -6.86 9.05 -30.89
N THR A 116 -6.47 8.26 -29.90
CA THR A 116 -5.68 7.03 -30.07
C THR A 116 -6.36 5.93 -29.26
N PRO A 117 -6.63 4.75 -29.83
CA PRO A 117 -7.16 3.64 -29.05
C PRO A 117 -6.13 3.16 -28.02
N GLY A 118 -6.60 2.75 -26.83
CA GLY A 118 -5.73 2.28 -25.77
C GLY A 118 -6.26 2.60 -24.38
N TYR A 119 -5.37 2.52 -23.40
CA TYR A 119 -5.73 2.68 -21.99
C TYR A 119 -4.52 3.02 -21.11
N MET A 120 -4.80 3.53 -19.92
CA MET A 120 -3.87 3.55 -18.78
C MET A 120 -4.14 2.33 -17.92
N PHE A 121 -3.08 1.67 -17.45
CA PHE A 121 -3.14 0.63 -16.43
C PHE A 121 -2.80 1.24 -15.07
N VAL A 122 -3.60 0.94 -14.04
CA VAL A 122 -3.37 1.36 -12.63
C VAL A 122 -3.48 0.16 -11.70
N PRO A 123 -2.74 0.15 -10.56
CA PRO A 123 -2.65 -1.00 -9.66
C PRO A 123 -3.82 -1.04 -8.65
N ASP A 124 -5.03 -0.86 -9.11
CA ASP A 124 -6.25 -0.82 -8.32
C ASP A 124 -6.74 -2.26 -8.03
N GLY A 125 -6.43 -2.78 -6.85
CA GLY A 125 -6.73 -4.16 -6.48
C GLY A 125 -6.05 -5.19 -7.39
N SER A 126 -6.83 -5.94 -8.16
CA SER A 126 -6.33 -6.88 -9.18
C SER A 126 -5.79 -6.20 -10.44
N GLY A 127 -5.87 -4.89 -10.51
CA GLY A 127 -5.53 -4.05 -11.65
C GLY A 127 -6.76 -3.51 -12.37
N ALA A 128 -6.68 -2.27 -12.85
CA ALA A 128 -7.74 -1.63 -13.62
C ALA A 128 -7.20 -1.01 -14.91
N LEU A 129 -8.04 -1.01 -15.95
CA LEU A 129 -7.76 -0.38 -17.24
C LEU A 129 -8.64 0.86 -17.41
N ILE A 130 -8.02 2.03 -17.49
CA ILE A 130 -8.70 3.30 -17.81
C ILE A 130 -8.63 3.50 -19.30
N ARG A 131 -9.65 3.10 -20.05
CA ARG A 131 -9.68 3.25 -21.52
C ARG A 131 -9.75 4.72 -21.91
N TYR A 132 -9.09 5.07 -22.99
CA TYR A 132 -9.17 6.42 -23.53
C TYR A 132 -10.56 6.68 -24.09
N ASN A 133 -11.23 7.68 -23.56
CA ASN A 133 -12.61 8.03 -23.89
C ASN A 133 -12.78 9.53 -24.02
N LYS A 134 -13.91 9.93 -24.60
CA LYS A 134 -14.31 11.34 -24.67
C LYS A 134 -14.48 11.89 -23.25
N LYS A 135 -14.23 13.18 -23.09
CA LYS A 135 -14.50 13.89 -21.84
C LYS A 135 -15.95 13.71 -21.39
N GLY A 136 -16.14 13.56 -20.08
CA GLY A 136 -17.46 13.31 -19.48
C GLY A 136 -17.83 11.82 -19.33
N THR A 137 -16.99 10.89 -19.80
CA THR A 137 -17.20 9.47 -19.60
C THR A 137 -16.90 9.06 -18.17
N TYR A 138 -15.79 9.57 -17.62
CA TYR A 138 -15.36 9.29 -16.25
C TYR A 138 -15.69 10.46 -15.33
N THR A 139 -15.89 10.17 -14.05
CA THR A 139 -16.30 11.13 -13.03
C THR A 139 -15.28 11.33 -11.91
N SER A 140 -14.18 10.57 -11.93
CA SER A 140 -13.14 10.65 -10.92
C SER A 140 -11.74 10.45 -11.52
N VAL A 141 -10.73 10.96 -10.80
CA VAL A 141 -9.32 10.59 -11.01
C VAL A 141 -9.00 9.37 -10.14
N TYR A 142 -7.99 8.60 -10.53
CA TYR A 142 -7.34 7.64 -9.66
C TYR A 142 -6.16 8.35 -8.96
N ASP A 143 -6.13 8.38 -7.64
CA ASP A 143 -5.01 8.93 -6.84
C ASP A 143 -4.83 8.08 -5.59
N GLU A 144 -4.01 7.01 -5.71
CA GLU A 144 -3.83 6.06 -4.64
C GLU A 144 -2.36 5.93 -4.23
N ARG A 145 -2.14 5.90 -2.91
CA ARG A 145 -0.83 5.64 -2.34
C ARG A 145 -0.44 4.18 -2.51
N VAL A 146 0.77 3.95 -3.01
CA VAL A 146 1.34 2.61 -3.08
C VAL A 146 1.49 2.03 -1.66
N TYR A 147 1.09 0.79 -1.50
CA TYR A 147 1.02 0.06 -0.24
C TYR A 147 -0.02 0.60 0.77
N GLY A 148 -0.98 1.40 0.29
CA GLY A 148 -2.12 1.88 1.05
C GLY A 148 -1.86 3.12 1.89
N LYS A 149 -2.90 3.58 2.59
CA LYS A 149 -2.88 4.79 3.44
C LYS A 149 -1.85 4.67 4.57
N ASP A 150 -1.38 5.80 5.05
CA ASP A 150 -0.42 5.88 6.16
C ASP A 150 -1.12 6.30 7.45
N ALA A 151 -1.38 5.33 8.32
CA ALA A 151 -2.02 5.57 9.61
C ALA A 151 -1.25 6.52 10.55
N SER A 152 0.01 6.79 10.27
CA SER A 152 0.82 7.72 11.06
C SER A 152 0.72 9.17 10.58
N VAL A 153 0.15 9.43 9.41
CA VAL A 153 -0.05 10.77 8.85
C VAL A 153 -1.53 11.13 8.87
N ASP A 154 -2.36 10.27 8.33
CA ASP A 154 -3.78 10.49 8.15
C ASP A 154 -4.56 9.81 9.28
N GLY A 155 -5.44 10.54 9.95
CA GLY A 155 -6.39 9.92 10.87
C GLY A 155 -7.31 8.98 10.07
N LEU A 156 -7.20 7.67 10.32
CA LEU A 156 -8.01 6.68 9.64
C LEU A 156 -9.32 6.46 10.40
N SER A 157 -10.45 6.66 9.75
CA SER A 157 -11.75 6.32 10.30
C SER A 157 -12.75 6.06 9.17
N GLU A 158 -13.65 5.12 9.40
CA GLU A 158 -14.73 4.86 8.46
C GLU A 158 -15.66 6.07 8.28
N ALA A 159 -15.92 6.81 9.36
CA ALA A 159 -16.70 8.06 9.28
C ALA A 159 -16.01 9.12 8.44
N GLY A 160 -14.68 9.25 8.55
CA GLY A 160 -13.88 10.15 7.71
C GLY A 160 -13.94 9.76 6.24
N ASP A 161 -13.84 8.48 5.93
CA ASP A 161 -13.94 7.97 4.57
C ASP A 161 -15.35 8.21 3.99
N LEU A 162 -16.42 7.98 4.77
CA LEU A 162 -17.79 8.25 4.37
C LEU A 162 -18.07 9.76 4.15
N ILE A 163 -17.49 10.64 4.97
CA ILE A 163 -17.60 12.10 4.80
C ILE A 163 -16.87 12.52 3.53
N ALA A 164 -15.69 12.00 3.30
CA ALA A 164 -14.94 12.28 2.06
C ALA A 164 -15.74 11.81 0.83
N LYS A 165 -16.37 10.64 0.87
CA LYS A 165 -17.26 10.14 -0.19
C LYS A 165 -18.48 11.06 -0.40
N ARG A 166 -19.13 11.53 0.67
CA ARG A 166 -20.28 12.43 0.57
C ARG A 166 -19.94 13.81 -0.01
N ASN A 167 -18.78 14.33 0.34
CA ASN A 167 -18.31 15.63 -0.17
C ASN A 167 -17.85 15.54 -1.62
N ASN A 168 -17.63 14.35 -2.13
CA ASN A 168 -17.25 14.08 -3.49
C ASN A 168 -18.23 13.02 -4.02
N ASP A 169 -19.34 13.45 -4.61
CA ASP A 169 -20.46 12.59 -5.07
C ASP A 169 -20.03 11.44 -6.00
N TYR A 170 -18.75 11.38 -6.34
CA TYR A 170 -18.12 10.47 -7.28
C TYR A 170 -16.96 9.67 -6.69
N MET A 171 -16.72 9.72 -5.36
CA MET A 171 -15.68 8.87 -4.77
C MET A 171 -16.11 7.40 -4.80
N ILE A 172 -15.41 6.66 -5.62
CA ILE A 172 -15.48 5.21 -5.70
C ILE A 172 -14.58 4.63 -4.60
N ASP A 173 -14.96 3.52 -4.00
CA ASP A 173 -14.11 2.77 -3.09
C ASP A 173 -12.91 2.22 -3.85
N THR A 174 -11.74 2.84 -3.65
CA THR A 174 -10.51 2.37 -4.26
C THR A 174 -10.00 1.14 -3.55
N GLN A 175 -9.54 0.18 -4.33
CA GLN A 175 -8.82 -0.96 -3.81
C GLN A 175 -7.36 -0.58 -3.57
N LYS A 176 -6.74 -1.18 -2.57
CA LYS A 176 -5.35 -0.88 -2.22
C LYS A 176 -4.40 -1.25 -3.37
N ALA A 177 -3.48 -0.35 -3.71
CA ALA A 177 -2.36 -0.61 -4.59
C ALA A 177 -1.29 -1.42 -3.84
N THR A 178 -1.21 -2.73 -4.10
CA THR A 178 -0.24 -3.64 -3.47
C THR A 178 1.08 -3.74 -4.23
N ILE A 179 1.11 -3.28 -5.47
CA ILE A 179 2.26 -3.29 -6.37
C ILE A 179 2.60 -1.87 -6.85
N PRO A 180 3.88 -1.52 -6.98
CA PRO A 180 4.33 -0.18 -7.36
C PRO A 180 4.46 -0.03 -8.88
N VAL A 181 3.37 -0.21 -9.61
CA VAL A 181 3.40 -0.31 -11.08
C VAL A 181 2.23 0.43 -11.71
N TYR A 182 2.44 1.06 -12.86
CA TYR A 182 1.40 1.62 -13.73
C TYR A 182 1.85 1.56 -15.20
N GLY A 183 0.97 1.86 -16.14
CA GLY A 183 1.35 1.80 -17.54
C GLY A 183 0.42 2.52 -18.50
N VAL A 184 0.84 2.59 -19.75
CA VAL A 184 0.12 3.21 -20.86
C VAL A 184 0.21 2.30 -22.08
N VAL A 185 -0.90 2.13 -22.77
CA VAL A 185 -0.99 1.39 -24.04
C VAL A 185 -1.54 2.31 -25.13
N HIS A 186 -0.84 2.38 -26.25
CA HIS A 186 -1.26 3.08 -27.45
C HIS A 186 -1.50 2.06 -28.58
N GLY A 187 -2.76 1.69 -28.77
CA GLY A 187 -3.14 0.59 -29.65
C GLY A 187 -2.68 -0.76 -29.08
N ALA A 188 -3.61 -1.61 -28.65
CA ALA A 188 -3.25 -2.95 -28.18
C ALA A 188 -2.38 -3.67 -29.22
N ASN A 189 -1.32 -4.33 -28.76
CA ASN A 189 -0.31 -4.98 -29.59
C ASN A 189 0.48 -4.05 -30.53
N GLN A 190 0.58 -2.75 -30.20
CA GLN A 190 1.39 -1.79 -30.95
C GLN A 190 2.52 -1.23 -30.10
N ASN A 191 2.20 -0.34 -29.15
CA ASN A 191 3.19 0.32 -28.29
C ASN A 191 2.65 0.47 -26.87
N ALA A 192 3.48 0.17 -25.89
CA ALA A 192 3.16 0.39 -24.47
C ALA A 192 4.40 0.77 -23.69
N TYR A 193 4.21 1.35 -22.52
CA TYR A 193 5.21 1.32 -21.47
C TYR A 193 4.60 0.84 -20.16
N MET A 194 5.43 0.17 -19.37
CA MET A 194 5.15 -0.14 -17.97
C MET A 194 6.15 0.62 -17.10
N ALA A 195 5.65 1.41 -16.17
CA ALA A 195 6.46 2.11 -15.19
C ALA A 195 6.47 1.34 -13.86
N VAL A 196 7.65 1.11 -13.32
CA VAL A 196 7.87 0.45 -12.02
C VAL A 196 8.55 1.44 -11.08
N ILE A 197 7.93 1.69 -9.91
CA ILE A 197 8.51 2.51 -8.86
C ILE A 197 9.43 1.59 -8.03
N GLU A 198 10.73 1.72 -8.23
CA GLU A 198 11.74 0.82 -7.67
C GLU A 198 12.22 1.25 -6.28
N GLU A 199 12.26 2.56 -6.02
CA GLU A 199 12.68 3.12 -4.74
C GLU A 199 11.73 4.25 -4.30
N GLY A 200 11.43 4.34 -3.01
CA GLY A 200 10.48 5.30 -2.46
C GLY A 200 9.01 4.93 -2.68
N ALA A 201 8.70 3.68 -3.05
CA ALA A 201 7.34 3.22 -3.33
C ALA A 201 6.38 3.47 -2.14
N GLU A 202 6.85 3.28 -0.91
CA GLU A 202 6.09 3.53 0.32
C GLU A 202 5.67 4.99 0.54
N TYR A 203 6.35 5.92 -0.14
CA TYR A 203 6.05 7.36 -0.11
C TYR A 203 5.49 7.86 -1.45
N SER A 204 5.18 6.96 -2.37
CA SER A 204 4.66 7.34 -3.68
C SER A 204 3.17 7.12 -3.81
N SER A 205 2.57 7.81 -4.77
CA SER A 205 1.20 7.58 -5.26
C SER A 205 1.22 7.41 -6.77
N VAL A 206 0.29 6.61 -7.28
CA VAL A 206 -0.03 6.56 -8.70
C VAL A 206 -1.24 7.45 -8.93
N TYR A 207 -1.09 8.43 -9.82
CA TYR A 207 -2.14 9.36 -10.19
C TYR A 207 -2.49 9.19 -11.67
N ALA A 208 -3.75 8.87 -11.97
CA ALA A 208 -4.24 8.82 -13.34
C ALA A 208 -5.47 9.71 -13.53
N SER A 209 -5.41 10.57 -14.53
CA SER A 209 -6.49 11.48 -14.89
C SER A 209 -7.07 11.12 -16.23
N PRO A 210 -8.30 10.59 -16.30
CA PRO A 210 -9.01 10.48 -17.56
C PRO A 210 -9.33 11.85 -18.17
N ALA A 211 -9.56 11.87 -19.48
CA ALA A 211 -9.96 13.08 -20.19
C ALA A 211 -11.24 13.71 -19.61
N GLY A 212 -11.22 15.01 -19.41
CA GLY A 212 -12.33 15.79 -18.85
C GLY A 212 -12.28 15.99 -17.34
N MET A 213 -11.37 15.31 -16.63
CA MET A 213 -11.24 15.50 -15.18
C MET A 213 -10.47 16.78 -14.86
N VAL A 214 -9.21 16.87 -15.28
CA VAL A 214 -8.38 18.07 -15.05
C VAL A 214 -7.93 18.72 -16.36
N THR A 215 -7.89 17.96 -17.43
CA THR A 215 -7.58 18.37 -18.80
C THR A 215 -8.38 17.51 -19.79
N ASP A 216 -8.41 17.86 -21.07
CA ASP A 216 -8.99 17.01 -22.11
C ASP A 216 -8.06 15.83 -22.51
N TYR A 217 -7.03 15.54 -21.71
CA TYR A 217 -6.05 14.47 -21.95
C TYR A 217 -6.12 13.39 -20.87
N ASN A 218 -5.95 12.15 -21.32
CA ASN A 218 -5.69 11.00 -20.46
C ASN A 218 -4.20 10.94 -20.14
N TRP A 219 -3.83 10.86 -18.87
CA TRP A 219 -2.44 10.76 -18.44
C TRP A 219 -2.29 10.08 -17.09
N VAL A 220 -1.15 9.43 -16.86
CA VAL A 220 -0.80 8.77 -15.60
C VAL A 220 0.63 9.10 -15.21
N SER A 221 0.90 9.22 -13.92
CA SER A 221 2.22 9.52 -13.37
C SER A 221 2.38 9.00 -11.96
N SER A 222 3.63 8.83 -11.54
CA SER A 222 4.00 8.69 -10.13
C SER A 222 4.25 10.06 -9.50
N ARG A 223 3.84 10.19 -8.23
CA ARG A 223 4.15 11.30 -7.35
C ARG A 223 4.90 10.78 -6.15
N PHE A 224 6.03 11.37 -5.80
CA PHE A 224 6.86 11.04 -4.66
C PHE A 224 6.73 12.11 -3.58
N ASP A 225 6.23 11.73 -2.40
CA ASP A 225 5.97 12.64 -1.28
C ASP A 225 7.18 12.68 -0.34
N TYR A 226 7.82 13.84 -0.22
CA TYR A 226 8.98 14.05 0.64
C TYR A 226 8.63 14.73 1.97
N ARG A 227 7.47 15.38 2.05
CA ARG A 227 7.05 16.10 3.26
C ARG A 227 5.53 16.21 3.34
N GLN A 228 5.01 16.03 4.53
CA GLN A 228 3.58 16.15 4.82
C GLN A 228 3.26 17.47 5.51
N ALA A 229 2.15 18.11 5.11
CA ALA A 229 1.48 19.11 5.91
C ALA A 229 0.43 18.44 6.79
N TYR A 230 0.34 18.83 8.04
CA TYR A 230 -0.58 18.22 8.99
C TYR A 230 -1.15 19.26 9.96
N SER A 231 -2.29 18.91 10.57
CA SER A 231 -2.94 19.73 11.58
C SER A 231 -2.40 19.36 12.96
N TYR A 232 -1.84 20.32 13.69
CA TYR A 232 -1.28 20.11 15.02
C TYR A 232 -2.12 20.81 16.09
N PRO A 233 -2.57 20.12 17.15
CA PRO A 233 -3.33 20.72 18.24
C PRO A 233 -2.41 21.60 19.11
N VAL A 234 -2.75 22.89 19.27
CA VAL A 234 -1.95 23.84 20.04
C VAL A 234 -2.47 24.06 21.47
N ASN A 235 -3.68 23.58 21.76
CA ASN A 235 -4.24 23.64 23.12
C ASN A 235 -5.27 22.53 23.36
N LYS A 236 -5.63 22.35 24.63
CA LYS A 236 -6.61 21.33 25.06
C LYS A 236 -8.05 21.62 24.60
N SER A 237 -8.34 22.82 24.09
CA SER A 237 -9.67 23.18 23.56
C SER A 237 -9.85 22.81 22.08
N GLY A 238 -8.92 22.06 21.50
CA GLY A 238 -9.01 21.57 20.13
C GLY A 238 -8.61 22.58 19.04
N LYS A 239 -8.05 23.74 19.40
CA LYS A 239 -7.53 24.67 18.40
C LYS A 239 -6.30 24.04 17.74
N THR A 240 -6.33 23.99 16.40
CA THR A 240 -5.24 23.45 15.57
C THR A 240 -4.58 24.52 14.73
N ILE A 241 -3.35 24.28 14.34
CA ILE A 241 -2.62 25.02 13.31
C ILE A 241 -2.14 24.05 12.24
N MET A 242 -2.12 24.52 11.00
CA MET A 242 -1.43 23.79 9.94
C MET A 242 0.08 23.97 10.09
N THR A 243 0.80 22.89 10.06
CA THR A 243 2.26 22.85 10.10
C THR A 243 2.79 21.82 9.10
N THR A 244 4.08 21.70 8.98
CA THR A 244 4.74 20.72 8.10
C THR A 244 5.85 19.99 8.85
N GLN A 245 6.25 18.85 8.35
CA GLN A 245 7.47 18.19 8.81
C GLN A 245 8.67 19.13 8.64
N ASP A 246 9.53 19.20 9.65
CA ASP A 246 10.75 20.02 9.61
C ASP A 246 11.73 19.46 8.57
N GLU A 247 11.91 18.14 8.57
CA GLU A 247 12.79 17.43 7.66
C GLU A 247 11.99 16.68 6.59
N ALA A 248 12.52 16.65 5.36
CA ALA A 248 12.03 15.80 4.30
C ALA A 248 12.39 14.33 4.57
N GLU A 249 11.54 13.41 4.11
CA GLU A 249 11.86 11.99 4.12
C GLU A 249 13.11 11.72 3.27
N ALA A 250 14.05 10.91 3.80
CA ALA A 250 15.38 10.71 3.23
C ALA A 250 15.40 9.47 2.32
N TYR A 251 14.90 9.60 1.10
CA TYR A 251 14.94 8.54 0.08
C TYR A 251 15.10 9.14 -1.32
N ASN A 252 15.69 8.39 -2.23
CA ASN A 252 15.63 8.70 -3.65
C ASN A 252 14.35 8.13 -4.26
N GLY A 253 13.57 8.95 -4.95
CA GLY A 253 12.43 8.46 -5.72
C GLY A 253 12.90 7.95 -7.09
N ARG A 254 12.78 6.63 -7.34
CA ARG A 254 13.22 6.04 -8.62
C ARG A 254 12.10 5.31 -9.32
N VAL A 255 11.90 5.63 -10.60
CA VAL A 255 10.96 4.96 -11.49
C VAL A 255 11.64 4.56 -12.79
N THR A 256 11.39 3.34 -13.25
CA THR A 256 11.89 2.80 -14.52
C THR A 256 10.72 2.52 -15.46
N PHE A 257 10.78 3.09 -16.66
CA PHE A 257 9.83 2.96 -17.73
C PHE A 257 10.31 1.91 -18.73
N TYR A 258 9.71 0.73 -18.71
CA TYR A 258 10.00 -0.37 -19.65
C TYR A 258 9.12 -0.23 -20.88
N PHE A 259 9.74 -0.10 -22.06
CA PHE A 259 9.04 0.05 -23.34
C PHE A 259 8.72 -1.32 -23.94
N LEU A 260 7.46 -1.51 -24.31
CA LEU A 260 6.93 -2.73 -24.88
C LEU A 260 6.40 -2.44 -26.30
N SER A 261 6.56 -3.39 -27.21
CA SER A 261 6.11 -3.26 -28.60
C SER A 261 5.51 -4.55 -29.11
N ASN A 262 4.71 -4.44 -30.17
CA ASN A 262 4.04 -5.55 -30.84
C ASN A 262 3.21 -6.39 -29.85
N GLU A 263 3.20 -7.69 -29.95
CA GLU A 263 2.40 -8.63 -29.15
C GLU A 263 2.58 -8.50 -27.63
N LYS A 264 3.64 -7.80 -27.19
CA LYS A 264 3.91 -7.52 -25.76
C LYS A 264 3.31 -6.18 -25.30
N ALA A 265 2.73 -5.39 -26.21
CA ALA A 265 2.27 -4.04 -25.89
C ALA A 265 0.81 -4.04 -25.42
N ASP A 266 0.52 -4.75 -24.34
CA ASP A 266 -0.76 -4.79 -23.65
C ASP A 266 -0.56 -5.05 -22.15
N TYR A 267 -1.66 -5.11 -21.39
CA TYR A 267 -1.59 -5.38 -19.94
C TYR A 267 -1.03 -6.79 -19.63
N SER A 268 -1.24 -7.78 -20.50
CA SER A 268 -0.68 -9.12 -20.32
C SER A 268 0.83 -9.11 -20.49
N GLY A 269 1.34 -8.40 -21.50
CA GLY A 269 2.77 -8.20 -21.69
C GLY A 269 3.42 -7.43 -20.54
N MET A 270 2.73 -6.41 -19.98
CA MET A 270 3.16 -5.73 -18.75
C MET A 270 3.25 -6.71 -17.57
N ALA A 271 2.24 -7.56 -17.36
CA ALA A 271 2.22 -8.54 -16.29
C ALA A 271 3.36 -9.57 -16.43
N VAL A 272 3.64 -10.03 -17.66
CA VAL A 272 4.76 -10.94 -17.94
C VAL A 272 6.10 -10.26 -17.64
N LYS A 273 6.30 -9.01 -18.10
CA LYS A 273 7.53 -8.25 -17.83
C LYS A 273 7.70 -8.00 -16.33
N TYR A 274 6.65 -7.59 -15.63
CA TYR A 274 6.69 -7.38 -14.19
C TYR A 274 7.06 -8.66 -13.42
N ARG A 275 6.42 -9.79 -13.77
CA ARG A 275 6.75 -11.09 -13.18
C ARG A 275 8.22 -11.48 -13.39
N GLU A 276 8.78 -11.19 -14.56
CA GLU A 276 10.21 -11.38 -14.83
C GLU A 276 11.08 -10.54 -13.90
N LEU A 277 10.77 -9.25 -13.76
CA LEU A 277 11.51 -8.33 -12.90
C LEU A 277 11.50 -8.75 -11.43
N VAL A 278 10.33 -9.07 -10.87
CA VAL A 278 10.21 -9.47 -9.46
C VAL A 278 10.84 -10.84 -9.19
N LYS A 279 10.86 -11.76 -10.18
CA LYS A 279 11.61 -13.01 -10.10
C LYS A 279 13.12 -12.77 -10.07
N ASN A 280 13.63 -11.95 -10.99
CA ASN A 280 15.06 -11.64 -11.07
C ASN A 280 15.56 -10.89 -9.82
N ALA A 281 14.70 -10.07 -9.22
CA ALA A 281 14.97 -9.40 -7.94
C ALA A 281 14.81 -10.32 -6.71
N GLY A 282 14.40 -11.58 -6.87
CA GLY A 282 14.18 -12.51 -5.76
C GLY A 282 12.96 -12.19 -4.89
N ILE A 283 12.08 -11.31 -5.36
CA ILE A 283 10.85 -10.89 -4.68
C ILE A 283 9.73 -11.94 -4.84
N LEU A 284 9.78 -12.70 -5.93
CA LEU A 284 8.82 -13.76 -6.21
C LEU A 284 9.58 -15.06 -6.47
N LYS A 285 9.39 -16.06 -5.61
CA LYS A 285 9.88 -17.42 -5.82
C LYS A 285 8.80 -18.31 -6.41
N ARG A 286 9.23 -19.35 -7.10
CA ARG A 286 8.33 -20.42 -7.50
C ARG A 286 7.90 -21.18 -6.24
N ASN A 287 6.60 -21.39 -6.08
CA ASN A 287 6.11 -22.36 -5.11
C ASN A 287 6.45 -23.78 -5.64
N GLU A 288 7.25 -24.51 -4.89
CA GLU A 288 7.64 -25.89 -5.25
C GLU A 288 6.60 -26.92 -4.82
N ARG A 289 5.58 -26.48 -4.08
CA ARG A 289 4.50 -27.36 -3.65
C ARG A 289 3.60 -27.71 -4.84
N GLU A 290 3.47 -28.99 -5.10
CA GLU A 290 2.49 -29.53 -6.04
C GLU A 290 1.32 -30.12 -5.24
N ASP A 291 0.27 -29.34 -5.06
CA ASP A 291 -0.97 -29.85 -4.49
C ASP A 291 -1.70 -30.69 -5.53
N LYS A 292 -1.95 -31.96 -5.21
CA LYS A 292 -2.70 -32.87 -6.08
C LYS A 292 -4.21 -32.58 -6.05
N GLU A 293 -4.67 -31.93 -5.02
CA GLU A 293 -6.06 -31.57 -4.77
C GLU A 293 -6.15 -30.07 -4.46
N ILE A 294 -7.29 -29.46 -4.80
CA ILE A 294 -7.54 -28.05 -4.46
C ILE A 294 -7.52 -27.88 -2.94
N PRO A 295 -6.65 -27.01 -2.40
CA PRO A 295 -6.59 -26.80 -0.97
C PRO A 295 -7.86 -26.08 -0.47
N MET A 296 -8.40 -26.57 0.65
CA MET A 296 -9.47 -25.90 1.38
C MET A 296 -8.87 -25.14 2.56
N TYR A 297 -9.06 -23.83 2.59
CA TYR A 297 -8.65 -23.01 3.72
C TYR A 297 -9.85 -22.72 4.62
N LEU A 298 -9.72 -23.06 5.91
CA LEU A 298 -10.72 -22.83 6.94
C LEU A 298 -10.19 -21.85 7.98
N HIS A 299 -10.90 -20.76 8.19
CA HIS A 299 -10.68 -19.85 9.31
C HIS A 299 -11.64 -20.23 10.44
N MET A 300 -11.12 -20.76 11.53
CA MET A 300 -11.90 -21.23 12.68
C MET A 300 -11.76 -20.26 13.85
N MET A 301 -12.87 -19.83 14.41
CA MET A 301 -12.92 -18.98 15.60
C MET A 301 -12.99 -19.85 16.83
N ALA A 302 -12.01 -19.75 17.73
CA ALA A 302 -11.89 -20.53 18.94
C ALA A 302 -12.76 -20.00 20.07
N GLY A 303 -12.62 -18.72 20.38
CA GLY A 303 -13.40 -18.05 21.40
C GLY A 303 -13.42 -16.54 21.22
N VAL A 304 -14.41 -15.89 21.82
CA VAL A 304 -14.62 -14.44 21.70
C VAL A 304 -15.09 -13.86 23.04
N VAL A 305 -14.69 -12.62 23.32
CA VAL A 305 -15.23 -11.87 24.44
C VAL A 305 -16.63 -11.32 24.06
N GLU A 306 -17.57 -11.40 24.99
CA GLU A 306 -18.90 -10.81 24.87
C GLU A 306 -19.12 -9.71 25.91
N GLU A 307 -19.82 -8.65 25.49
CA GLU A 307 -20.17 -7.56 26.40
C GLU A 307 -21.19 -8.03 27.44
N GLY A 308 -20.88 -7.79 28.71
CA GLY A 308 -21.77 -8.08 29.83
C GLY A 308 -22.14 -6.82 30.61
N LEU A 309 -23.24 -6.88 31.36
CA LEU A 309 -23.75 -5.73 32.13
C LEU A 309 -22.80 -5.24 33.24
N ILE A 310 -21.98 -6.12 33.81
CA ILE A 310 -21.06 -5.81 34.91
C ILE A 310 -19.63 -6.25 34.57
N PHE A 311 -19.48 -7.42 33.97
CA PHE A 311 -18.21 -7.98 33.51
C PHE A 311 -18.39 -8.57 32.13
N ASN A 312 -17.40 -8.43 31.28
CA ASN A 312 -17.38 -9.08 29.98
C ASN A 312 -17.32 -10.60 30.17
N GLY A 313 -18.11 -11.32 29.38
CA GLY A 313 -18.12 -12.78 29.32
C GLY A 313 -17.11 -13.31 28.31
N TYR A 314 -16.77 -14.60 28.44
CA TYR A 314 -16.04 -15.35 27.44
C TYR A 314 -16.96 -16.41 26.84
N ASN A 315 -17.06 -16.41 25.52
CA ASN A 315 -17.83 -17.39 24.77
C ASN A 315 -16.92 -18.30 23.95
N LYS A 316 -16.87 -19.57 24.31
CA LYS A 316 -16.19 -20.60 23.54
C LYS A 316 -16.99 -20.93 22.30
N LEU A 317 -16.39 -20.82 21.12
CA LEU A 317 -17.02 -21.11 19.82
C LEU A 317 -16.62 -22.48 19.28
N THR A 318 -15.30 -22.74 19.14
CA THR A 318 -14.78 -23.99 18.61
C THR A 318 -13.56 -24.41 19.44
N SER A 319 -13.68 -25.40 20.29
CA SER A 319 -12.56 -26.01 20.97
C SER A 319 -11.64 -26.74 19.99
N VAL A 320 -10.41 -27.05 20.42
CA VAL A 320 -9.47 -27.83 19.61
C VAL A 320 -10.05 -29.21 19.23
N LYS A 321 -10.79 -29.82 20.15
CA LYS A 321 -11.48 -31.11 19.92
C LYS A 321 -12.56 -31.01 18.86
N GLU A 322 -13.38 -29.97 18.92
CA GLU A 322 -14.40 -29.71 17.89
C GLU A 322 -13.78 -29.38 16.53
N ALA A 323 -12.65 -28.68 16.50
CA ALA A 323 -11.89 -28.46 15.27
C ALA A 323 -11.38 -29.78 14.66
N GLN A 324 -10.89 -30.74 15.49
CA GLN A 324 -10.53 -32.08 15.05
C GLN A 324 -11.73 -32.81 14.46
N ASP A 325 -12.88 -32.78 15.14
CA ASP A 325 -14.12 -33.44 14.68
C ASP A 325 -14.63 -32.84 13.34
N ILE A 326 -14.52 -31.52 13.15
CA ILE A 326 -14.85 -30.85 11.88
C ILE A 326 -13.94 -31.34 10.76
N VAL A 327 -12.62 -31.37 10.99
CA VAL A 327 -11.64 -31.85 10.01
C VAL A 327 -11.88 -33.32 9.66
N ASP A 328 -12.16 -34.17 10.64
CA ASP A 328 -12.49 -35.58 10.41
C ASP A 328 -13.76 -35.76 9.59
N ASN A 329 -14.78 -34.96 9.86
CA ASN A 329 -16.03 -35.00 9.10
C ASN A 329 -15.80 -34.63 7.62
N LEU A 330 -15.04 -33.55 7.37
CA LEU A 330 -14.70 -33.14 6.01
C LEU A 330 -13.92 -34.23 5.26
N ARG A 331 -12.99 -34.91 5.94
CA ARG A 331 -12.21 -36.00 5.36
C ARG A 331 -13.04 -37.23 5.00
N ARG A 332 -14.02 -37.57 5.85
CA ARG A 332 -14.98 -38.65 5.55
C ARG A 332 -15.82 -38.34 4.32
N ASN A 333 -15.90 -37.06 3.92
CA ASN A 333 -16.55 -36.57 2.71
C ASN A 333 -15.55 -36.28 1.57
N ASP A 334 -14.38 -36.93 1.58
CA ASP A 334 -13.32 -36.85 0.57
C ASP A 334 -12.62 -35.50 0.41
N ILE A 335 -12.80 -34.55 1.33
CA ILE A 335 -12.05 -33.30 1.38
C ILE A 335 -10.77 -33.53 2.19
N LYS A 336 -9.60 -33.63 1.54
CA LYS A 336 -8.36 -34.08 2.18
C LYS A 336 -7.36 -32.97 2.44
N ASN A 337 -7.11 -32.10 1.47
CA ASN A 337 -6.13 -31.02 1.58
C ASN A 337 -6.76 -29.82 2.32
N ILE A 338 -6.75 -29.85 3.65
CA ILE A 338 -7.41 -28.86 4.52
C ILE A 338 -6.33 -28.10 5.27
N SER A 339 -6.29 -26.78 5.09
CA SER A 339 -5.51 -25.85 5.92
C SER A 339 -6.45 -25.15 6.90
N VAL A 340 -6.05 -25.04 8.16
CA VAL A 340 -6.83 -24.41 9.23
C VAL A 340 -6.04 -23.26 9.83
N SER A 341 -6.62 -22.05 9.84
CA SER A 341 -6.20 -20.93 10.68
C SER A 341 -7.10 -20.86 11.91
N TYR A 342 -6.50 -20.85 13.10
CA TYR A 342 -7.20 -20.92 14.37
C TYR A 342 -7.05 -19.60 15.12
N GLU A 343 -8.11 -18.77 15.07
CA GLU A 343 -8.15 -17.42 15.66
C GLU A 343 -8.81 -17.42 17.03
N GLY A 344 -8.34 -16.57 17.94
CA GLY A 344 -8.90 -16.44 19.29
C GLY A 344 -8.59 -17.62 20.20
N TRP A 345 -7.50 -18.31 19.91
CA TRP A 345 -7.00 -19.44 20.70
C TRP A 345 -6.33 -19.02 22.02
N GLN A 346 -5.89 -17.75 22.08
CA GLN A 346 -5.27 -17.19 23.27
C GLN A 346 -6.31 -16.99 24.39
N LYS A 347 -5.84 -16.96 25.62
CA LYS A 347 -6.67 -16.74 26.82
C LYS A 347 -7.58 -15.52 26.67
N ASN A 348 -8.87 -15.73 26.89
CA ASN A 348 -9.98 -14.79 26.70
C ASN A 348 -10.37 -14.55 25.21
N GLY A 349 -9.80 -15.26 24.25
CA GLY A 349 -10.28 -15.26 22.86
C GLY A 349 -10.07 -13.98 22.07
N ILE A 350 -10.80 -13.88 20.96
CA ILE A 350 -10.79 -12.72 20.06
C ILE A 350 -11.20 -11.47 20.86
N SER A 351 -10.47 -10.40 20.67
CA SER A 351 -10.66 -9.09 21.31
C SER A 351 -10.50 -9.04 22.83
N GLY A 352 -10.41 -10.20 23.52
CA GLY A 352 -10.26 -10.27 24.97
C GLY A 352 -8.86 -10.64 25.46
N HIS A 353 -8.04 -11.31 24.63
CA HIS A 353 -6.67 -11.67 25.02
C HIS A 353 -5.79 -10.44 25.18
N LYS A 354 -4.84 -10.48 26.10
CA LYS A 354 -3.89 -9.39 26.25
C LYS A 354 -2.92 -9.36 25.07
N TYR A 355 -2.62 -8.17 24.59
CA TYR A 355 -1.68 -7.95 23.49
C TYR A 355 -0.32 -8.62 23.79
N GLY A 356 0.24 -9.33 22.81
CA GLY A 356 1.46 -10.11 22.96
C GLY A 356 1.32 -11.42 23.76
N THR A 357 0.09 -11.82 24.15
CA THR A 357 -0.12 -13.10 24.86
C THR A 357 -0.03 -14.26 23.92
N THR A 358 0.74 -15.28 24.30
CA THR A 358 0.93 -16.53 23.56
C THR A 358 0.32 -17.76 24.27
N SER A 359 -0.37 -17.60 25.41
CA SER A 359 -0.94 -18.71 26.18
C SER A 359 -2.24 -19.21 25.60
N LEU A 360 -2.33 -20.53 25.33
CA LEU A 360 -3.58 -21.20 24.96
C LEU A 360 -4.62 -21.07 26.07
N ASP A 361 -5.88 -20.77 25.69
CA ASP A 361 -6.98 -20.79 26.63
C ASP A 361 -7.30 -22.25 27.06
N SER A 362 -7.32 -22.51 28.36
CA SER A 362 -7.55 -23.84 28.92
C SER A 362 -8.96 -24.39 28.66
N ASP A 363 -9.93 -23.53 28.38
CA ASP A 363 -11.31 -23.94 28.05
C ASP A 363 -11.41 -24.49 26.63
N LEU A 364 -10.44 -24.19 25.77
CA LEU A 364 -10.38 -24.68 24.40
C LEU A 364 -9.70 -26.04 24.26
N GLY A 365 -8.85 -26.40 25.22
CA GLY A 365 -8.06 -27.63 25.19
C GLY A 365 -6.66 -27.43 25.77
N ASN A 366 -5.76 -28.32 25.44
CA ASN A 366 -4.37 -28.28 25.89
C ASN A 366 -3.40 -28.40 24.68
N GLU A 367 -2.10 -28.20 24.93
CA GLU A 367 -1.07 -28.29 23.89
C GLU A 367 -1.02 -29.68 23.20
N GLY A 368 -1.39 -30.76 23.90
CA GLY A 368 -1.48 -32.08 23.31
C GLY A 368 -2.56 -32.16 22.23
N ASP A 369 -3.73 -31.54 22.51
CA ASP A 369 -4.83 -31.46 21.55
C ASP A 369 -4.43 -30.64 20.31
N LEU A 370 -3.70 -29.51 20.50
CA LEU A 370 -3.17 -28.70 19.38
C LEU A 370 -2.18 -29.50 18.53
N LYS A 371 -1.26 -30.25 19.16
CA LYS A 371 -0.29 -31.10 18.47
C LYS A 371 -0.98 -32.21 17.65
N GLU A 372 -2.04 -32.78 18.20
CA GLU A 372 -2.84 -33.78 17.48
C GLU A 372 -3.53 -33.18 16.26
N LEU A 373 -4.16 -31.99 16.39
CA LEU A 373 -4.78 -31.27 15.27
C LEU A 373 -3.74 -30.92 14.18
N HIS A 374 -2.57 -30.40 14.59
CA HIS A 374 -1.47 -30.09 13.68
C HIS A 374 -1.01 -31.31 12.90
N LYS A 375 -0.75 -32.42 13.60
CA LYS A 375 -0.36 -33.70 12.98
C LYS A 375 -1.43 -34.24 12.04
N MET A 376 -2.68 -34.23 12.49
CA MET A 376 -3.82 -34.70 11.74
C MET A 376 -3.96 -33.97 10.39
N LEU A 377 -3.79 -32.64 10.36
CA LEU A 377 -3.80 -31.86 9.12
C LEU A 377 -2.59 -32.18 8.23
N GLY A 378 -1.38 -32.23 8.80
CA GLY A 378 -0.13 -32.50 8.09
C GLY A 378 -0.09 -33.87 7.41
N ASP A 379 -0.60 -34.93 8.07
CA ASP A 379 -0.63 -36.31 7.54
C ASP A 379 -1.41 -36.44 6.21
N ASN A 380 -2.22 -35.40 5.85
CA ASN A 380 -3.02 -35.38 4.63
C ASN A 380 -2.69 -34.20 3.70
N GLY A 381 -1.50 -33.61 3.85
CA GLY A 381 -1.01 -32.53 3.00
C GLY A 381 -1.58 -31.15 3.34
N GLY A 382 -2.47 -31.04 4.35
CA GLY A 382 -2.97 -29.78 4.88
C GLY A 382 -1.99 -29.09 5.83
N ARG A 383 -2.38 -27.94 6.38
CA ARG A 383 -1.56 -27.17 7.31
C ARG A 383 -2.38 -26.63 8.46
N PHE A 384 -1.72 -26.45 9.59
CA PHE A 384 -2.28 -25.77 10.75
C PHE A 384 -1.52 -24.48 11.02
N TYR A 385 -2.27 -23.38 11.17
CA TYR A 385 -1.76 -22.05 11.43
C TYR A 385 -2.34 -21.52 12.74
N LEU A 386 -1.50 -21.01 13.61
CA LEU A 386 -1.94 -20.18 14.74
C LEU A 386 -2.07 -18.74 14.24
N TYR A 387 -3.28 -18.19 14.36
CA TYR A 387 -3.55 -16.81 14.02
C TYR A 387 -2.97 -15.87 15.07
N THR A 388 -2.32 -14.81 14.63
CA THR A 388 -1.84 -13.72 15.49
C THR A 388 -2.05 -12.36 14.84
N ASN A 389 -2.46 -11.39 15.62
CA ASN A 389 -2.53 -9.99 15.21
C ASN A 389 -1.56 -9.14 16.04
N PRO A 390 -0.30 -9.00 15.61
CA PRO A 390 0.68 -8.21 16.35
C PRO A 390 0.58 -6.71 16.06
N VAL A 391 -0.19 -6.30 15.07
CA VAL A 391 -0.24 -4.91 14.58
C VAL A 391 -1.26 -4.07 15.33
N SER A 392 -2.42 -4.62 15.67
CA SER A 392 -3.49 -3.83 16.28
C SER A 392 -4.05 -4.47 17.55
N PHE A 393 -4.58 -3.61 18.40
CA PHE A 393 -5.19 -3.98 19.68
C PHE A 393 -6.32 -2.99 20.03
N ASN A 394 -7.21 -3.37 20.95
CA ASN A 394 -8.23 -2.51 21.54
C ASN A 394 -7.84 -2.07 22.97
N GLU A 395 -8.64 -1.18 23.56
CA GLU A 395 -8.37 -0.61 24.88
C GLU A 395 -8.31 -1.62 26.03
N ASP A 396 -8.95 -2.78 25.91
CA ASP A 396 -8.91 -3.85 26.93
C ASP A 396 -7.71 -4.78 26.76
N GLN A 397 -7.18 -4.89 25.55
CA GLN A 397 -6.04 -5.75 25.25
C GLN A 397 -4.71 -5.16 25.75
N ALA A 398 -4.55 -3.83 25.66
CA ALA A 398 -3.34 -3.16 26.13
C ALA A 398 -3.60 -1.73 26.59
N ARG A 399 -2.64 -1.17 27.33
CA ARG A 399 -2.65 0.24 27.71
C ARG A 399 -2.27 1.10 26.50
N ILE A 400 -3.22 1.85 25.95
CA ILE A 400 -3.05 2.68 24.75
C ILE A 400 -1.79 3.57 24.85
N ALA A 401 -1.61 4.28 25.96
CA ALA A 401 -0.54 5.27 26.13
C ALA A 401 0.90 4.71 26.08
N SER A 402 1.08 3.41 26.28
CA SER A 402 2.38 2.75 26.26
C SER A 402 2.58 1.81 25.06
N THR A 403 1.52 1.46 24.35
CA THR A 403 1.57 0.43 23.30
C THR A 403 1.26 1.02 21.92
N SER A 404 0.48 2.13 21.86
CA SER A 404 0.10 2.70 20.57
C SER A 404 1.20 3.58 19.98
N ALA A 405 1.52 3.34 18.73
CA ALA A 405 2.27 4.27 17.88
C ALA A 405 1.58 5.64 17.83
N LEU A 406 2.36 6.69 17.63
CA LEU A 406 1.85 8.06 17.50
C LEU A 406 1.87 8.53 16.05
N THR A 407 0.82 9.23 15.68
CA THR A 407 0.78 9.98 14.41
C THR A 407 1.75 11.16 14.45
N ILE A 408 1.98 11.77 13.30
CA ILE A 408 2.76 13.01 13.17
C ILE A 408 2.18 14.15 14.02
N SER A 409 0.85 14.18 14.21
CA SER A 409 0.12 15.13 15.07
C SER A 409 0.16 14.79 16.56
N LYS A 410 0.89 13.73 16.94
CA LYS A 410 1.00 13.20 18.31
C LYS A 410 -0.31 12.64 18.88
N ASN A 411 -1.23 12.26 18.06
CA ASN A 411 -2.39 11.45 18.44
C ASN A 411 -2.03 9.96 18.38
N TYR A 412 -2.80 9.12 19.04
CA TYR A 412 -2.65 7.66 18.90
C TYR A 412 -3.02 7.23 17.49
N SER A 413 -2.16 6.43 16.88
CA SER A 413 -2.42 5.86 15.57
C SER A 413 -3.51 4.81 15.69
N SER A 414 -4.63 5.00 15.01
CA SER A 414 -5.83 4.17 15.18
C SER A 414 -6.71 4.16 13.94
N TYR A 415 -7.62 3.18 13.90
CA TYR A 415 -8.76 3.14 12.98
C TYR A 415 -10.05 3.00 13.76
N THR A 416 -11.02 3.87 13.52
CA THR A 416 -12.34 3.84 14.18
C THR A 416 -13.43 3.49 13.17
N ARG A 417 -14.18 2.42 13.47
CA ARG A 417 -15.37 2.03 12.68
C ARG A 417 -16.57 2.89 13.07
N SER A 418 -17.46 3.13 12.11
CA SER A 418 -18.67 3.93 12.33
C SER A 418 -19.78 3.16 13.03
N ASN A 419 -19.70 1.83 13.06
CA ASN A 419 -20.68 1.00 13.74
C ASN A 419 -20.50 1.08 15.27
N THR A 420 -21.34 1.86 15.92
CA THR A 420 -21.33 2.07 17.38
C THR A 420 -21.83 0.87 18.19
N MET A 421 -22.37 -0.16 17.54
CA MET A 421 -22.77 -1.41 18.20
C MET A 421 -21.62 -2.40 18.37
N LEU A 422 -20.45 -2.11 17.81
CA LEU A 422 -19.26 -2.91 18.05
C LEU A 422 -18.76 -2.64 19.48
N MET A 423 -18.43 -3.70 20.20
CA MET A 423 -17.85 -3.62 21.55
C MET A 423 -16.58 -2.78 21.58
N TYR A 424 -15.73 -2.96 20.56
CA TYR A 424 -14.48 -2.19 20.37
C TYR A 424 -14.48 -1.56 18.97
N PRO A 425 -15.08 -0.37 18.80
CA PRO A 425 -15.13 0.29 17.49
C PRO A 425 -13.77 0.86 17.05
N THR A 426 -12.85 1.08 18.00
CA THR A 426 -11.51 1.61 17.72
C THR A 426 -10.44 0.55 17.91
N GLU A 427 -9.62 0.39 16.88
CA GLU A 427 -8.38 -0.38 16.92
C GLU A 427 -7.20 0.59 16.95
N TYR A 428 -6.25 0.38 17.85
CA TYR A 428 -5.00 1.12 17.96
C TYR A 428 -3.87 0.32 17.32
N TYR A 429 -2.89 0.99 16.72
CA TYR A 429 -1.75 0.35 16.09
C TYR A 429 -0.56 0.37 17.02
N ALA A 430 0.05 -0.79 17.26
CA ALA A 430 1.18 -0.95 18.15
C ALA A 430 2.45 -0.26 17.61
N HIS A 431 3.40 0.05 18.47
CA HIS A 431 4.73 0.45 18.04
C HIS A 431 5.33 -0.61 17.11
N PRO A 432 5.97 -0.26 15.99
CA PRO A 432 6.60 -1.26 15.12
C PRO A 432 7.61 -2.18 15.83
N SER A 433 8.27 -1.71 16.89
CA SER A 433 9.12 -2.54 17.76
C SER A 433 8.33 -3.60 18.52
N ASP A 434 7.16 -3.23 19.09
CA ASP A 434 6.32 -4.17 19.82
C ASP A 434 5.72 -5.25 18.89
N VAL A 435 5.47 -4.91 17.62
CA VAL A 435 5.07 -5.89 16.58
C VAL A 435 6.17 -6.93 16.37
N VAL A 436 7.44 -6.49 16.33
CA VAL A 436 8.62 -7.38 16.22
C VAL A 436 8.71 -8.32 17.41
N ASP A 437 8.61 -7.77 18.61
CA ASP A 437 8.72 -8.54 19.87
C ASP A 437 7.58 -9.55 19.97
N SER A 438 6.34 -9.15 19.68
CA SER A 438 5.18 -10.05 19.68
C SER A 438 5.32 -11.23 18.70
N LEU A 439 5.90 -10.99 17.52
CA LEU A 439 6.17 -12.07 16.55
C LEU A 439 7.33 -12.97 17.00
N ALA A 440 8.35 -12.41 17.67
CA ALA A 440 9.46 -13.18 18.21
C ALA A 440 8.99 -14.11 19.32
N ASP A 441 8.16 -13.62 20.23
CA ASP A 441 7.56 -14.42 21.32
C ASP A 441 6.71 -15.58 20.75
N MET A 442 5.90 -15.32 19.71
CA MET A 442 5.12 -16.37 19.02
C MET A 442 5.99 -17.46 18.43
N VAL A 443 7.10 -17.11 17.81
CA VAL A 443 8.04 -18.10 17.21
C VAL A 443 8.81 -18.86 18.29
N GLU A 444 9.14 -18.22 19.40
CA GLU A 444 9.84 -18.86 20.53
C GLU A 444 8.94 -19.85 21.27
N ASP A 445 7.70 -19.45 21.56
CA ASP A 445 6.76 -20.28 22.35
C ASP A 445 6.14 -21.42 21.50
N TYR A 446 5.97 -21.21 20.20
CA TYR A 446 5.34 -22.18 19.28
C TYR A 446 6.18 -22.49 18.03
N PRO A 447 7.42 -22.97 18.18
CA PRO A 447 8.37 -23.13 17.07
C PRO A 447 7.94 -24.21 16.06
N GLU A 448 7.04 -25.12 16.43
CA GLU A 448 6.53 -26.18 15.55
C GLU A 448 5.39 -25.76 14.64
N TYR A 449 4.65 -24.67 14.97
CA TYR A 449 3.45 -24.28 14.22
C TYR A 449 3.75 -23.25 13.14
N ASN A 450 2.93 -23.27 12.09
CA ASN A 450 2.87 -22.21 11.09
C ASN A 450 2.05 -21.03 11.64
N LEU A 451 2.21 -19.84 11.06
CA LEU A 451 1.56 -18.64 11.54
C LEU A 451 0.65 -18.02 10.46
N ASP A 452 -0.55 -17.64 10.86
CA ASP A 452 -1.38 -16.69 10.12
C ASP A 452 -1.20 -15.31 10.75
N VAL A 453 -0.48 -14.42 10.03
CA VAL A 453 -0.03 -13.15 10.58
C VAL A 453 -0.86 -12.02 9.98
N ALA A 454 -1.83 -11.57 10.76
CA ALA A 454 -2.74 -10.50 10.35
C ALA A 454 -2.04 -9.14 10.25
N LYS A 455 -2.48 -8.34 9.29
CA LYS A 455 -2.13 -6.93 9.06
C LYS A 455 -0.67 -6.64 8.73
N VAL A 456 0.31 -7.43 9.13
CA VAL A 456 1.72 -7.21 8.79
C VAL A 456 1.94 -7.20 7.28
N GLY A 457 1.20 -8.03 6.54
CA GLY A 457 1.28 -8.12 5.08
C GLY A 457 0.82 -6.86 4.35
N ASN A 458 -0.18 -6.19 4.88
CA ASN A 458 -0.93 -5.18 4.15
C ASN A 458 -0.91 -3.78 4.78
N MET A 459 -0.28 -3.58 5.93
CA MET A 459 -0.18 -2.28 6.59
C MET A 459 1.26 -1.83 6.78
N ILE A 460 1.53 -0.57 6.42
CA ILE A 460 2.76 0.12 6.74
C ILE A 460 2.41 1.48 7.34
N TYR A 461 2.99 1.78 8.48
CA TYR A 461 2.84 3.08 9.16
C TYR A 461 4.13 3.42 9.90
N GLY A 462 4.36 4.69 10.11
CA GLY A 462 5.45 5.18 10.95
C GLY A 462 5.02 5.33 12.41
N ASP A 463 5.97 5.67 13.26
CA ASP A 463 5.74 6.04 14.66
C ASP A 463 6.48 7.35 14.96
N TYR A 464 5.75 8.35 15.38
CA TYR A 464 6.28 9.66 15.73
C TYR A 464 6.42 9.84 17.26
N SER A 465 6.65 8.77 18.01
CA SER A 465 6.95 8.81 19.45
C SER A 465 8.16 9.67 19.74
N LYS A 466 8.21 10.28 20.96
CA LYS A 466 9.31 11.18 21.32
C LYS A 466 10.64 10.47 21.46
N ASN A 467 10.61 9.23 21.95
CA ASN A 467 11.82 8.49 22.31
C ASN A 467 12.45 7.80 21.10
N GLU A 468 11.62 7.40 20.14
CA GLU A 468 12.07 6.69 18.95
C GLU A 468 11.11 7.00 17.79
N LYS A 469 11.59 7.81 16.84
CA LYS A 469 10.86 8.06 15.59
C LYS A 469 11.19 6.98 14.60
N ILE A 470 10.18 6.23 14.16
CA ILE A 470 10.27 5.22 13.11
C ILE A 470 9.54 5.72 11.88
N SER A 471 10.28 5.95 10.79
CA SER A 471 9.68 6.33 9.53
C SER A 471 8.92 5.16 8.89
N ARG A 472 7.98 5.45 7.99
CA ARG A 472 7.25 4.42 7.22
C ARG A 472 8.20 3.47 6.48
N GLN A 473 9.29 3.99 5.90
CA GLN A 473 10.34 3.18 5.26
C GLN A 473 11.05 2.27 6.27
N LYS A 474 11.42 2.80 7.44
CA LYS A 474 12.08 2.00 8.48
C LYS A 474 11.15 0.92 9.04
N SER A 475 9.88 1.23 9.23
CA SER A 475 8.85 0.25 9.62
C SER A 475 8.75 -0.88 8.59
N LYS A 476 8.64 -0.54 7.30
CA LYS A 476 8.66 -1.54 6.21
C LYS A 476 9.88 -2.46 6.32
N GLN A 477 11.07 -1.89 6.50
CA GLN A 477 12.30 -2.66 6.62
C GLN A 477 12.26 -3.61 7.82
N ILE A 478 11.94 -3.10 9.01
CA ILE A 478 11.90 -3.88 10.27
C ILE A 478 10.91 -5.04 10.14
N LEU A 479 9.69 -4.76 9.69
CA LEU A 479 8.63 -5.78 9.55
C LEU A 479 9.00 -6.83 8.50
N SER A 480 9.55 -6.42 7.35
CA SER A 480 10.00 -7.37 6.32
C SER A 480 11.12 -8.27 6.81
N GLU A 481 12.13 -7.71 7.50
CA GLU A 481 13.22 -8.49 8.09
C GLU A 481 12.71 -9.46 9.17
N THR A 482 11.70 -9.07 9.93
CA THR A 482 11.11 -9.94 10.96
C THR A 482 10.35 -11.10 10.32
N VAL A 483 9.49 -10.82 9.34
CA VAL A 483 8.75 -11.86 8.62
C VAL A 483 9.71 -12.84 7.91
N SER A 484 10.81 -12.35 7.33
CA SER A 484 11.80 -13.20 6.64
C SER A 484 12.56 -14.15 7.59
N LYS A 485 12.67 -13.80 8.86
CA LYS A 485 13.31 -14.66 9.88
C LYS A 485 12.43 -15.81 10.33
N ILE A 486 11.12 -15.72 10.18
CA ILE A 486 10.19 -16.81 10.47
C ILE A 486 10.39 -17.90 9.44
N LYS A 487 10.86 -19.07 9.85
CA LYS A 487 11.22 -20.19 8.93
C LYS A 487 10.03 -21.10 8.60
N LYS A 488 8.95 -20.99 9.36
CA LYS A 488 7.71 -21.75 9.14
C LYS A 488 6.86 -21.11 8.05
N ASP A 489 5.92 -21.87 7.53
CA ASP A 489 4.94 -21.35 6.58
C ASP A 489 4.13 -20.21 7.20
N LYS A 490 3.85 -19.20 6.39
CA LYS A 490 3.12 -18.02 6.79
C LYS A 490 1.99 -17.73 5.84
N VAL A 491 0.81 -17.48 6.40
CA VAL A 491 -0.30 -16.87 5.71
C VAL A 491 -0.24 -15.37 5.93
N LEU A 492 -0.34 -14.58 4.87
CA LEU A 492 -0.49 -13.13 4.95
C LEU A 492 -1.73 -12.69 4.16
N GLU A 493 -2.47 -11.75 4.74
CA GLU A 493 -3.64 -11.16 4.12
C GLU A 493 -3.23 -10.06 3.13
N ASN A 494 -3.66 -10.18 1.86
CA ASN A 494 -3.42 -9.21 0.79
C ASN A 494 -2.03 -8.54 0.88
N PRO A 495 -0.94 -9.33 0.87
CA PRO A 495 0.40 -8.81 1.16
C PRO A 495 0.89 -7.87 0.06
N ASN A 496 1.56 -6.80 0.51
CA ASN A 496 2.29 -5.92 -0.37
C ASN A 496 3.45 -6.66 -1.05
N GLN A 497 3.81 -6.25 -2.25
CA GLN A 497 4.77 -6.92 -3.12
C GLN A 497 6.10 -7.26 -2.44
N TYR A 498 6.61 -6.41 -1.55
CA TYR A 498 7.91 -6.63 -0.87
C TYR A 498 7.90 -7.82 0.12
N LEU A 499 6.74 -8.42 0.43
CA LEU A 499 6.59 -9.61 1.27
C LEU A 499 6.27 -10.89 0.48
N TRP A 500 6.13 -10.84 -0.82
CA TRP A 500 5.73 -12.00 -1.61
C TRP A 500 6.68 -13.19 -1.47
N ASN A 501 7.99 -12.92 -1.37
CA ASN A 501 8.97 -13.99 -1.19
C ASN A 501 8.86 -14.73 0.15
N ASP A 502 8.34 -14.05 1.16
CA ASP A 502 8.26 -14.55 2.54
C ASP A 502 6.86 -15.06 2.91
N THR A 503 5.93 -15.06 1.96
CA THR A 503 4.55 -15.52 2.14
C THR A 503 4.37 -16.90 1.52
N SER A 504 3.84 -17.85 2.30
CA SER A 504 3.58 -19.22 1.82
C SER A 504 2.19 -19.34 1.20
N GLU A 505 1.20 -18.70 1.80
CA GLU A 505 -0.18 -18.65 1.31
C GLU A 505 -0.72 -17.22 1.40
N TYR A 506 -1.45 -16.79 0.36
CA TYR A 506 -2.08 -15.47 0.27
C TYR A 506 -3.57 -15.61 0.49
N ILE A 507 -4.14 -14.84 1.40
CA ILE A 507 -5.59 -14.79 1.63
C ILE A 507 -6.12 -13.38 1.36
N ASN A 508 -7.43 -13.28 1.12
CA ASN A 508 -8.15 -12.01 0.92
C ASN A 508 -7.53 -11.11 -0.17
N MET A 509 -6.92 -11.71 -1.19
CA MET A 509 -6.47 -10.96 -2.37
C MET A 509 -7.70 -10.40 -3.10
N PRO A 510 -7.68 -9.11 -3.49
CA PRO A 510 -8.80 -8.54 -4.23
C PRO A 510 -8.91 -9.21 -5.61
N LEU A 511 -10.09 -9.76 -5.90
CA LEU A 511 -10.40 -10.37 -7.20
C LEU A 511 -11.03 -9.36 -8.18
N GLN A 512 -11.27 -8.14 -7.74
CA GLN A 512 -11.88 -7.07 -8.50
C GLN A 512 -11.15 -5.75 -8.26
N ASN A 513 -11.38 -4.80 -9.14
CA ASN A 513 -10.95 -3.40 -8.99
C ASN A 513 -12.07 -2.54 -8.38
N SER A 514 -11.82 -1.25 -8.17
CA SER A 514 -12.78 -0.31 -7.57
C SER A 514 -13.84 0.20 -8.53
N GLN A 515 -13.98 -0.37 -9.70
CA GLN A 515 -15.02 -0.02 -10.67
C GLN A 515 -14.99 1.46 -11.16
N TYR A 516 -13.83 2.10 -11.13
CA TYR A 516 -13.63 3.41 -11.78
C TYR A 516 -14.05 3.40 -13.25
N MET A 517 -14.03 2.24 -13.79
CA MET A 517 -13.87 1.99 -15.20
C MET A 517 -15.01 1.14 -15.72
N TYR A 518 -16.25 1.51 -15.40
CA TYR A 518 -17.33 0.97 -16.16
C TYR A 518 -17.18 1.38 -17.61
N GLU A 519 -16.57 0.53 -18.39
CA GLU A 519 -17.15 0.26 -19.67
C GLU A 519 -18.10 -0.92 -19.47
N THR A 520 -19.36 -0.65 -19.59
CA THR A 520 -20.29 -1.63 -20.11
C THR A 520 -19.79 -1.92 -21.52
N ASP A 521 -18.96 -2.94 -21.68
CA ASP A 521 -18.80 -3.58 -22.98
C ASP A 521 -20.17 -4.13 -23.31
N SER A 522 -20.91 -3.39 -24.13
CA SER A 522 -22.12 -3.84 -24.78
C SER A 522 -21.77 -4.85 -25.86
#